data_38482cf5a031123924d91cf150c121cd
#
_entry.id   38482cf5a031123924d91cf150c121cd
#
_cell.length_a   1.000
_cell.length_b   1.000
_cell.length_c   1.000
_cell.angle_alpha   90.00
_cell.angle_beta   90.00
_cell.angle_gamma   90.00
#
_symmetry.space_group_name_H-M   'P 1'
#
loop_
_entity.id
_entity.type
_entity.pdbx_description
1 polymer ?
#
loop_
_entity_poly.entity_id
_entity_poly.type
_entity_poly.pdbx_seq_one_letter_code
_entity_poly.pdbx_strand_id
1 'polypeptide(L)'
;MSSRNDWPLIPGTVIAHSSAATGKYIGSPGLAILPDGSYVAAHDHFGPGSSEHGISETWIYRSTDRGTSWSPSCQIDGAFWSNLFVHRGALFLFGTSRHYGYAVIRRSDDGGLTWTTPTDSKTGLLTNTPEYHCAPMPVVEHKGYLYRAFEHRSPGTGWGTNFTSGVFRAKLGADLLDARSWE
;
A
#
# COMPACT_ATOMS: atom_id res chain seq x y z
N MET A 1 1.88 -29.38 20.25
CA MET A 1 1.24 -28.58 21.31
C MET A 1 1.17 -27.14 20.80
N SER A 2 -0.03 -26.68 20.45
CA SER A 2 -0.24 -25.31 19.97
C SER A 2 -0.01 -24.36 21.13
N SER A 3 1.03 -23.52 21.06
CA SER A 3 1.17 -22.38 21.97
C SER A 3 -0.05 -21.49 21.76
N ARG A 4 -0.91 -21.39 22.79
CA ARG A 4 -1.89 -20.31 22.86
C ARG A 4 -1.09 -19.02 22.71
N ASN A 5 -1.34 -18.27 21.63
CA ASN A 5 -0.79 -16.94 21.49
C ASN A 5 -1.34 -16.08 22.63
N ASP A 6 -0.49 -15.70 23.56
CA ASP A 6 -0.80 -14.74 24.65
C ASP A 6 -0.94 -13.31 24.07
N TRP A 7 -1.72 -13.20 23.00
CA TRP A 7 -1.99 -11.93 22.39
C TRP A 7 -3.03 -11.20 23.22
N PRO A 8 -2.86 -9.93 23.49
CA PRO A 8 -3.92 -9.17 24.13
C PRO A 8 -5.19 -9.34 23.29
N LEU A 9 -6.34 -9.48 23.95
CA LEU A 9 -7.64 -9.55 23.30
C LEU A 9 -7.85 -8.27 22.49
N ILE A 10 -7.52 -8.34 21.19
CA ILE A 10 -7.76 -7.25 20.25
C ILE A 10 -9.17 -7.46 19.72
N PRO A 11 -10.06 -6.47 19.78
CA PRO A 11 -11.34 -6.58 19.11
C PRO A 11 -11.12 -6.69 17.60
N GLY A 12 -11.60 -7.79 17.01
CA GLY A 12 -11.44 -8.09 15.58
C GLY A 12 -10.66 -9.38 15.30
N THR A 13 -10.30 -9.56 14.04
CA THR A 13 -9.56 -10.72 13.55
C THR A 13 -8.12 -10.35 13.26
N VAL A 14 -7.17 -11.11 13.80
CA VAL A 14 -5.75 -10.94 13.47
C VAL A 14 -5.48 -11.55 12.10
N ILE A 15 -4.98 -10.72 11.17
CA ILE A 15 -4.66 -11.13 9.79
C ILE A 15 -3.25 -11.74 9.74
N ALA A 16 -2.29 -11.08 10.38
CA ALA A 16 -0.89 -11.49 10.39
C ALA A 16 -0.21 -11.04 11.69
N HIS A 17 0.87 -11.71 12.02
CA HIS A 17 1.76 -11.34 13.13
C HIS A 17 3.21 -11.59 12.75
N SER A 18 4.06 -10.65 13.13
CA SER A 18 5.50 -10.81 13.03
C SER A 18 6.13 -10.72 14.42
N SER A 19 6.88 -11.75 14.80
CA SER A 19 7.61 -11.77 16.09
C SER A 19 8.70 -10.70 16.10
N ALA A 20 8.89 -10.01 17.22
CA ALA A 20 9.96 -9.04 17.40
C ALA A 20 11.35 -9.63 17.12
N ALA A 21 11.54 -10.94 17.36
CA ALA A 21 12.78 -11.65 17.10
C ALA A 21 13.19 -11.69 15.62
N THR A 22 12.24 -11.48 14.68
CA THR A 22 12.54 -11.44 13.25
C THR A 22 13.21 -10.14 12.82
N GLY A 23 13.09 -9.07 13.60
CA GLY A 23 13.44 -7.72 13.20
C GLY A 23 12.57 -7.15 12.08
N LYS A 24 11.58 -7.89 11.59
CA LYS A 24 10.58 -7.42 10.63
C LYS A 24 9.32 -7.02 11.37
N TYR A 25 8.93 -5.78 11.24
CA TYR A 25 7.75 -5.23 11.90
C TYR A 25 6.64 -5.00 10.89
N ILE A 26 5.39 -5.17 11.31
CA ILE A 26 4.22 -4.93 10.46
C ILE A 26 3.80 -3.47 10.58
N GLY A 27 3.60 -2.83 9.42
CA GLY A 27 3.11 -1.45 9.33
C GLY A 27 2.18 -1.22 8.15
N SER A 28 1.65 -0.02 8.06
CA SER A 28 0.83 0.43 6.93
C SER A 28 -0.38 -0.49 6.63
N PRO A 29 -1.19 -0.87 7.61
CA PRO A 29 -2.34 -1.72 7.33
C PRO A 29 -3.34 -1.01 6.42
N GLY A 30 -3.75 -1.69 5.35
CA GLY A 30 -4.76 -1.25 4.41
C GLY A 30 -5.89 -2.27 4.27
N LEU A 31 -7.09 -1.80 3.94
CA LEU A 31 -8.26 -2.64 3.72
C LEU A 31 -9.08 -2.11 2.54
N ALA A 32 -9.54 -3.00 1.68
CA ALA A 32 -10.56 -2.72 0.67
C ALA A 32 -11.63 -3.82 0.67
N ILE A 33 -12.87 -3.45 0.34
CA ILE A 33 -13.97 -4.38 0.12
C ILE A 33 -14.26 -4.37 -1.38
N LEU A 34 -14.20 -5.53 -1.99
CA LEU A 34 -14.42 -5.69 -3.42
C LEU A 34 -15.92 -5.70 -3.77
N PRO A 35 -16.29 -5.45 -5.05
CA PRO A 35 -17.68 -5.47 -5.47
C PRO A 35 -18.39 -6.82 -5.26
N ASP A 36 -17.65 -7.93 -5.23
CA ASP A 36 -18.15 -9.27 -4.94
C ASP A 36 -18.36 -9.54 -3.44
N GLY A 37 -18.02 -8.56 -2.58
CA GLY A 37 -18.15 -8.66 -1.13
C GLY A 37 -16.97 -9.35 -0.45
N SER A 38 -15.94 -9.78 -1.17
CA SER A 38 -14.69 -10.25 -0.57
C SER A 38 -13.84 -9.09 -0.04
N TYR A 39 -13.01 -9.34 0.96
CA TYR A 39 -12.13 -8.35 1.56
C TYR A 39 -10.69 -8.59 1.15
N VAL A 40 -9.95 -7.51 0.93
CA VAL A 40 -8.51 -7.57 0.68
C VAL A 40 -7.81 -6.66 1.69
N ALA A 41 -6.84 -7.21 2.40
CA ALA A 41 -6.00 -6.47 3.32
C ALA A 41 -4.55 -6.46 2.84
N ALA A 42 -3.82 -5.43 3.22
CA ALA A 42 -2.40 -5.30 2.94
C ALA A 42 -1.65 -4.82 4.18
N HIS A 43 -0.38 -5.16 4.28
CA HIS A 43 0.57 -4.54 5.19
C HIS A 43 1.99 -4.59 4.62
N ASP A 44 2.84 -3.69 5.08
CA ASP A 44 4.25 -3.66 4.74
C ASP A 44 5.09 -4.30 5.85
N HIS A 45 6.31 -4.73 5.50
CA HIS A 45 7.34 -5.03 6.49
C HIS A 45 8.37 -3.90 6.55
N PHE A 46 8.67 -3.45 7.76
CA PHE A 46 9.72 -2.47 8.05
C PHE A 46 10.63 -2.95 9.19
N GLY A 47 11.67 -2.19 9.52
CA GLY A 47 12.61 -2.50 10.60
C GLY A 47 13.88 -3.19 10.12
N PRO A 48 14.81 -3.48 11.05
CA PRO A 48 16.19 -3.87 10.72
C PRO A 48 16.32 -5.21 9.98
N GLY A 49 15.32 -6.09 10.07
CA GLY A 49 15.28 -7.36 9.33
C GLY A 49 14.54 -7.28 8.00
N SER A 50 14.05 -6.08 7.63
CA SER A 50 13.30 -5.86 6.39
C SER A 50 14.17 -5.30 5.27
N SER A 51 13.59 -5.23 4.07
CA SER A 51 14.20 -4.60 2.89
C SER A 51 13.63 -3.20 2.60
N GLU A 52 13.08 -2.49 3.59
CA GLU A 52 12.32 -1.24 3.42
C GLU A 52 13.07 -0.14 2.64
N HIS A 53 14.39 -0.06 2.77
CA HIS A 53 15.23 0.89 2.02
C HIS A 53 15.75 0.34 0.69
N GLY A 54 15.55 -0.95 0.43
CA GLY A 54 15.95 -1.64 -0.80
C GLY A 54 14.78 -1.96 -1.71
N ILE A 55 14.44 -3.23 -1.79
CA ILE A 55 13.33 -3.70 -2.64
C ILE A 55 11.98 -3.44 -1.96
N SER A 56 11.89 -3.42 -0.65
CA SER A 56 10.67 -3.38 0.15
C SER A 56 9.59 -4.39 -0.25
N GLU A 57 8.71 -4.74 0.66
CA GLU A 57 7.69 -5.76 0.42
C GLU A 57 6.36 -5.38 1.08
N THR A 58 5.27 -5.54 0.33
CA THR A 58 3.89 -5.46 0.82
C THR A 58 3.24 -6.82 0.69
N TRP A 59 2.60 -7.29 1.75
CA TRP A 59 1.87 -8.55 1.78
C TRP A 59 0.39 -8.32 1.60
N ILE A 60 -0.24 -9.15 0.75
CA ILE A 60 -1.68 -9.09 0.45
C ILE A 60 -2.37 -10.32 1.03
N TYR A 61 -3.50 -10.11 1.65
CA TYR A 61 -4.38 -11.13 2.23
C TYR A 61 -5.79 -10.99 1.70
N ARG A 62 -6.51 -12.11 1.61
CA ARG A 62 -7.91 -12.12 1.20
C ARG A 62 -8.79 -12.85 2.21
N SER A 63 -10.03 -12.39 2.29
CA SER A 63 -11.11 -13.03 3.05
C SER A 63 -12.36 -13.09 2.17
N THR A 64 -13.00 -14.26 2.14
CA THR A 64 -14.29 -14.48 1.45
C THR A 64 -15.45 -14.66 2.44
N ASP A 65 -15.19 -14.53 3.73
CA ASP A 65 -16.13 -14.69 4.82
C ASP A 65 -16.30 -13.42 5.69
N ARG A 66 -16.18 -12.27 5.03
CA ARG A 66 -16.33 -10.92 5.63
C ARG A 66 -15.33 -10.64 6.76
N GLY A 67 -14.10 -11.12 6.61
CA GLY A 67 -13.01 -10.85 7.54
C GLY A 67 -12.98 -11.82 8.75
N THR A 68 -13.78 -12.88 8.75
CA THR A 68 -13.74 -13.89 9.82
C THR A 68 -12.46 -14.71 9.74
N SER A 69 -12.03 -15.07 8.53
CA SER A 69 -10.74 -15.71 8.27
C SER A 69 -10.00 -15.05 7.11
N TRP A 70 -8.67 -15.20 7.11
CA TRP A 70 -7.80 -14.58 6.12
C TRP A 70 -6.76 -15.56 5.61
N SER A 71 -6.49 -15.50 4.32
CA SER A 71 -5.44 -16.28 3.68
C SER A 71 -4.46 -15.35 2.96
N PRO A 72 -3.14 -15.61 3.03
CA PRO A 72 -2.17 -14.88 2.21
C PRO A 72 -2.49 -15.09 0.72
N SER A 73 -2.43 -14.02 -0.05
CA SER A 73 -2.68 -14.01 -1.49
C SER A 73 -1.38 -13.92 -2.27
N CYS A 74 -0.63 -12.84 -2.07
CA CYS A 74 0.66 -12.63 -2.71
C CYS A 74 1.54 -11.68 -1.91
N GLN A 75 2.84 -11.66 -2.25
CA GLN A 75 3.78 -10.63 -1.87
C GLN A 75 4.05 -9.74 -3.09
N ILE A 76 4.15 -8.44 -2.87
CA ILE A 76 4.47 -7.44 -3.89
C ILE A 76 5.79 -6.79 -3.51
N ASP A 77 6.81 -7.01 -4.34
CA ASP A 77 8.08 -6.31 -4.22
C ASP A 77 7.99 -4.92 -4.84
N GLY A 78 8.71 -3.97 -4.29
CA GLY A 78 8.67 -2.58 -4.75
C GLY A 78 7.36 -1.87 -4.43
N ALA A 79 6.73 -2.21 -3.30
CA ALA A 79 5.58 -1.51 -2.75
C ALA A 79 5.79 -1.25 -1.26
N PHE A 80 5.49 -0.02 -0.81
CA PHE A 80 5.67 0.41 0.56
C PHE A 80 4.76 1.62 0.86
N TRP A 81 4.39 1.84 2.13
CA TRP A 81 3.49 2.92 2.54
C TRP A 81 2.22 2.99 1.70
N SER A 82 1.71 1.81 1.32
CA SER A 82 0.65 1.70 0.33
C SER A 82 -0.73 1.56 0.97
N ASN A 83 -1.75 2.09 0.28
CA ASN A 83 -3.14 1.90 0.67
C ASN A 83 -3.92 1.25 -0.47
N LEU A 84 -4.86 0.39 -0.11
CA LEU A 84 -5.79 -0.26 -1.02
C LEU A 84 -7.03 0.62 -1.24
N PHE A 85 -7.51 0.68 -2.48
CA PHE A 85 -8.81 1.25 -2.80
C PHE A 85 -9.42 0.61 -4.04
N VAL A 86 -10.74 0.62 -4.14
CA VAL A 86 -11.46 0.15 -5.33
C VAL A 86 -11.87 1.35 -6.16
N HIS A 87 -11.60 1.29 -7.45
CA HIS A 87 -12.05 2.29 -8.41
C HIS A 87 -12.51 1.62 -9.70
N ARG A 88 -13.75 1.90 -10.15
CA ARG A 88 -14.35 1.35 -11.38
C ARG A 88 -14.26 -0.18 -11.48
N GLY A 89 -14.44 -0.87 -10.37
CA GLY A 89 -14.44 -2.33 -10.29
C GLY A 89 -13.06 -2.98 -10.17
N ALA A 90 -11.96 -2.26 -10.37
CA ALA A 90 -10.61 -2.74 -10.18
C ALA A 90 -10.08 -2.38 -8.79
N LEU A 91 -9.17 -3.17 -8.27
CA LEU A 91 -8.45 -2.92 -7.02
C LEU A 91 -7.12 -2.24 -7.33
N PHE A 92 -6.81 -1.21 -6.56
CA PHE A 92 -5.55 -0.47 -6.67
C PHE A 92 -4.78 -0.49 -5.37
N LEU A 93 -3.44 -0.50 -5.48
CA LEU A 93 -2.49 -0.32 -4.40
C LEU A 93 -1.65 0.92 -4.71
N PHE A 94 -1.75 1.96 -3.87
CA PHE A 94 -1.12 3.26 -4.11
C PHE A 94 -0.25 3.69 -2.93
N GLY A 95 1.02 3.89 -3.18
CA GLY A 95 2.01 4.27 -2.17
C GLY A 95 3.36 4.60 -2.79
N THR A 96 4.43 4.12 -2.17
CA THR A 96 5.80 4.33 -2.65
C THR A 96 6.45 3.01 -3.05
N SER A 97 7.52 3.06 -3.87
CA SER A 97 8.25 1.86 -4.28
C SER A 97 9.14 1.27 -3.17
N ARG A 98 9.47 2.07 -2.16
CA ARG A 98 10.24 1.73 -0.96
C ARG A 98 10.17 2.90 0.03
N HIS A 99 10.77 2.75 1.19
CA HIS A 99 10.99 3.87 2.11
C HIS A 99 11.81 4.96 1.38
N TYR A 100 11.24 6.16 1.23
CA TYR A 100 11.74 7.25 0.39
C TYR A 100 11.90 6.89 -1.10
N GLY A 101 10.98 6.09 -1.61
CA GLY A 101 10.95 5.68 -3.01
C GLY A 101 10.21 6.64 -3.94
N TYR A 102 9.93 6.16 -5.13
CA TYR A 102 9.05 6.83 -6.10
C TYR A 102 7.59 6.67 -5.69
N ALA A 103 6.73 7.61 -6.03
CA ALA A 103 5.29 7.39 -5.95
C ALA A 103 4.88 6.37 -7.02
N VAL A 104 4.22 5.29 -6.62
CA VAL A 104 3.81 4.18 -7.49
C VAL A 104 2.37 3.79 -7.24
N ILE A 105 1.69 3.38 -8.31
CA ILE A 105 0.36 2.79 -8.25
C ILE A 105 0.33 1.48 -9.01
N ARG A 106 -0.37 0.49 -8.48
CA ARG A 106 -0.57 -0.82 -9.08
C ARG A 106 -2.04 -1.11 -9.21
N ARG A 107 -2.41 -1.90 -10.22
CA ARG A 107 -3.77 -2.34 -10.47
C ARG A 107 -3.86 -3.86 -10.46
N SER A 108 -4.95 -4.36 -9.89
CA SER A 108 -5.37 -5.76 -9.95
C SER A 108 -6.79 -5.83 -10.48
N ASP A 109 -7.00 -6.67 -11.48
CA ASP A 109 -8.33 -6.94 -12.07
C ASP A 109 -8.92 -8.26 -11.58
N ASP A 110 -8.20 -9.01 -10.75
CA ASP A 110 -8.56 -10.34 -10.23
C ASP A 110 -8.72 -10.37 -8.70
N GLY A 111 -8.93 -9.20 -8.11
CA GLY A 111 -9.17 -9.07 -6.68
C GLY A 111 -7.93 -9.27 -5.81
N GLY A 112 -6.76 -8.87 -6.28
CA GLY A 112 -5.52 -8.87 -5.50
C GLY A 112 -4.70 -10.16 -5.63
N LEU A 113 -4.99 -11.00 -6.63
CA LEU A 113 -4.17 -12.19 -6.91
C LEU A 113 -2.93 -11.83 -7.72
N THR A 114 -3.12 -11.01 -8.77
CA THR A 114 -2.02 -10.48 -9.60
C THR A 114 -2.10 -8.96 -9.72
N TRP A 115 -0.96 -8.33 -9.99
CA TRP A 115 -0.81 -6.89 -9.99
C TRP A 115 0.06 -6.40 -11.13
N THR A 116 -0.24 -5.22 -11.68
CA THR A 116 0.65 -4.54 -12.62
C THR A 116 1.98 -4.17 -11.97
N THR A 117 3.04 -4.11 -12.77
CA THR A 117 4.38 -3.72 -12.29
C THR A 117 4.71 -2.32 -12.80
N PRO A 118 4.93 -1.33 -11.93
CA PRO A 118 5.34 0.02 -12.31
C PRO A 118 6.77 0.02 -12.85
N THR A 119 6.91 0.15 -14.17
CA THR A 119 8.22 0.18 -14.84
C THR A 119 8.50 1.52 -15.54
N ASP A 120 7.44 2.23 -15.90
CA ASP A 120 7.51 3.50 -16.59
C ASP A 120 6.29 4.39 -16.30
N SER A 121 6.26 5.57 -16.90
CA SER A 121 5.20 6.57 -16.70
C SER A 121 3.81 6.17 -17.19
N LYS A 122 3.66 5.02 -17.84
CA LYS A 122 2.35 4.48 -18.31
C LYS A 122 1.92 3.24 -17.57
N THR A 123 2.76 2.72 -16.70
CA THR A 123 2.55 1.45 -15.99
C THR A 123 2.45 1.62 -14.48
N GLY A 124 2.32 2.87 -14.00
CA GLY A 124 2.12 3.17 -12.58
C GLY A 124 3.34 3.71 -11.85
N LEU A 125 4.46 3.99 -12.54
CA LEU A 125 5.56 4.79 -11.99
C LEU A 125 5.21 6.27 -12.16
N LEU A 126 4.71 6.91 -11.12
CA LEU A 126 4.09 8.23 -11.22
C LEU A 126 5.10 9.38 -11.14
N THR A 127 6.28 9.16 -10.56
CA THR A 127 7.30 10.19 -10.42
C THR A 127 8.63 9.73 -10.97
N ASN A 128 9.43 10.68 -11.43
CA ASN A 128 10.78 10.45 -11.98
C ASN A 128 11.91 10.73 -10.95
N THR A 129 11.54 11.20 -9.76
CA THR A 129 12.44 11.40 -8.62
C THR A 129 11.91 10.63 -7.41
N PRO A 130 12.78 10.06 -6.58
CA PRO A 130 12.40 9.42 -5.32
C PRO A 130 12.14 10.45 -4.21
N GLU A 131 12.22 10.03 -2.96
CA GLU A 131 12.05 10.79 -1.71
C GLU A 131 10.58 10.96 -1.30
N TYR A 132 9.67 10.23 -1.93
CA TYR A 132 8.28 10.18 -1.47
C TYR A 132 8.13 9.30 -0.24
N HIS A 133 7.27 9.75 0.65
CA HIS A 133 6.92 9.10 1.90
C HIS A 133 5.45 9.36 2.20
N CYS A 134 4.78 8.47 2.88
CA CYS A 134 3.47 8.74 3.44
C CYS A 134 3.12 7.69 4.50
N ALA A 135 2.38 8.10 5.52
CA ALA A 135 1.55 7.14 6.24
C ALA A 135 0.45 6.62 5.30
N PRO A 136 -0.14 5.44 5.54
CA PRO A 136 -1.25 4.95 4.72
C PRO A 136 -2.44 5.91 4.85
N MET A 137 -2.54 6.80 3.88
CA MET A 137 -3.63 7.77 3.80
C MET A 137 -4.68 7.27 2.81
N PRO A 138 -5.98 7.39 3.11
CA PRO A 138 -7.02 6.95 2.18
C PRO A 138 -6.97 7.77 0.89
N VAL A 139 -7.33 7.11 -0.21
CA VAL A 139 -7.68 7.81 -1.45
C VAL A 139 -9.10 8.33 -1.29
N VAL A 140 -9.30 9.62 -1.53
CA VAL A 140 -10.59 10.31 -1.36
C VAL A 140 -11.15 10.69 -2.72
N GLU A 141 -12.41 10.32 -2.97
CA GLU A 141 -13.16 10.76 -4.16
C GLU A 141 -13.96 12.03 -3.84
N HIS A 142 -13.80 13.08 -4.64
CA HIS A 142 -14.58 14.30 -4.51
C HIS A 142 -14.68 15.05 -5.83
N LYS A 143 -15.90 15.52 -6.18
CA LYS A 143 -16.19 16.38 -7.35
C LYS A 143 -15.49 15.94 -8.64
N GLY A 144 -15.53 14.64 -8.95
CA GLY A 144 -15.01 14.09 -10.20
C GLY A 144 -13.51 13.79 -10.21
N TYR A 145 -12.86 13.86 -9.05
CA TYR A 145 -11.44 13.55 -8.88
C TYR A 145 -11.20 12.56 -7.74
N LEU A 146 -10.11 11.82 -7.86
CA LEU A 146 -9.44 11.10 -6.78
C LEU A 146 -8.32 11.97 -6.23
N TYR A 147 -8.12 11.91 -4.92
CA TYR A 147 -7.07 12.64 -4.19
C TYR A 147 -6.28 11.70 -3.31
N ARG A 148 -4.96 11.88 -3.27
CA ARG A 148 -4.05 11.17 -2.37
C ARG A 148 -3.00 12.13 -1.82
N ALA A 149 -2.86 12.22 -0.51
CA ALA A 149 -1.80 12.99 0.13
C ALA A 149 -0.47 12.21 0.14
N PHE A 150 0.62 12.93 -0.02
CA PHE A 150 1.99 12.44 0.10
C PHE A 150 2.86 13.42 0.88
N GLU A 151 3.91 12.89 1.45
CA GLU A 151 5.04 13.64 1.97
C GLU A 151 6.20 13.48 0.98
N HIS A 152 7.02 14.52 0.85
CA HIS A 152 8.26 14.50 0.09
C HIS A 152 9.38 15.03 0.97
N ARG A 153 10.43 14.23 1.12
CA ARG A 153 11.60 14.57 1.94
C ARG A 153 12.64 15.31 1.10
N SER A 154 13.27 16.34 1.65
CA SER A 154 14.50 16.87 1.06
C SER A 154 15.65 15.87 1.19
N PRO A 155 16.37 15.53 0.11
CA PRO A 155 17.46 14.56 0.15
C PRO A 155 18.50 14.87 1.24
N GLY A 156 19.03 13.83 1.89
CA GLY A 156 20.07 13.96 2.90
C GLY A 156 19.62 14.43 4.29
N THR A 157 18.31 14.62 4.49
CA THR A 157 17.76 14.97 5.81
C THR A 157 17.32 13.73 6.59
N GLY A 158 17.27 13.84 7.91
CA GLY A 158 16.74 12.78 8.78
C GLY A 158 15.22 12.59 8.62
N TRP A 159 14.71 11.50 9.15
CA TRP A 159 13.28 11.22 9.17
C TRP A 159 12.51 12.34 9.87
N GLY A 160 11.40 12.75 9.27
CA GLY A 160 10.51 13.78 9.81
C GLY A 160 11.06 15.21 9.73
N THR A 161 12.31 15.39 9.30
CA THR A 161 12.89 16.72 9.13
C THR A 161 12.78 17.17 7.68
N ASN A 162 12.36 18.41 7.46
CA ASN A 162 12.31 19.02 6.13
C ASN A 162 11.38 18.29 5.15
N PHE A 163 10.24 17.80 5.64
CA PHE A 163 9.20 17.20 4.81
C PHE A 163 8.29 18.28 4.24
N THR A 164 7.89 18.09 2.99
CA THR A 164 6.84 18.86 2.33
C THR A 164 5.61 17.98 2.17
N SER A 165 4.44 18.50 2.53
CA SER A 165 3.16 17.83 2.28
C SER A 165 2.60 18.27 0.93
N GLY A 166 2.14 17.32 0.12
CA GLY A 166 1.52 17.54 -1.17
C GLY A 166 0.30 16.65 -1.38
N VAL A 167 -0.49 16.95 -2.40
CA VAL A 167 -1.66 16.15 -2.78
C VAL A 167 -1.60 15.87 -4.26
N PHE A 168 -1.66 14.60 -4.61
CA PHE A 168 -1.87 14.14 -5.99
C PHE A 168 -3.36 14.05 -6.25
N ARG A 169 -3.79 14.49 -7.45
CA ARG A 169 -5.17 14.29 -7.88
C ARG A 169 -5.23 13.80 -9.33
N ALA A 170 -6.22 12.98 -9.63
CA ALA A 170 -6.52 12.51 -10.98
C ALA A 170 -8.02 12.54 -11.23
N LYS A 171 -8.46 12.80 -12.48
CA LYS A 171 -9.87 12.71 -12.87
C LYS A 171 -10.35 11.26 -12.76
N LEU A 172 -11.59 11.04 -12.30
CA LEU A 172 -12.19 9.71 -12.16
C LEU A 172 -12.20 8.88 -13.45
N GLY A 173 -12.27 9.54 -14.61
CA GLY A 173 -12.27 8.88 -15.91
C GLY A 173 -10.87 8.61 -16.50
N ALA A 174 -9.81 9.07 -15.84
CA ALA A 174 -8.45 8.95 -16.35
C ALA A 174 -7.87 7.54 -16.15
N ASP A 175 -6.85 7.20 -16.93
CA ASP A 175 -6.02 6.03 -16.65
C ASP A 175 -5.10 6.34 -15.48
N LEU A 176 -5.35 5.68 -14.34
CA LEU A 176 -4.60 5.92 -13.11
C LEU A 176 -3.17 5.39 -13.16
N LEU A 177 -2.84 4.51 -14.12
CA LEU A 177 -1.47 4.02 -14.32
C LEU A 177 -0.61 4.99 -15.15
N ASP A 178 -1.22 5.93 -15.87
CA ASP A 178 -0.48 6.96 -16.62
C ASP A 178 -0.12 8.13 -15.68
N ALA A 179 1.17 8.38 -15.50
CA ALA A 179 1.67 9.48 -14.66
C ALA A 179 1.10 10.86 -15.06
N ARG A 180 0.79 11.07 -16.36
CA ARG A 180 0.20 12.32 -16.88
C ARG A 180 -1.24 12.55 -16.42
N SER A 181 -1.89 11.54 -15.86
CA SER A 181 -3.24 11.65 -15.29
C SER A 181 -3.23 12.32 -13.92
N TRP A 182 -2.08 12.41 -13.31
CA TRP A 182 -1.89 12.95 -11.96
C TRP A 182 -1.26 14.35 -11.98
N GLU A 183 -1.80 15.23 -11.19
CA GLU A 183 -1.37 16.62 -11.00
C GLU A 183 -1.34 16.99 -9.51
#